data_adb5743de8bc5f667ad214a4b14ae8b0
#
_entry.id   adb5743de8bc5f667ad214a4b14ae8b0
#
_cell.length_a   1.000
_cell.length_b   1.000
_cell.length_c   1.000
_cell.angle_alpha   90.00
_cell.angle_beta   90.00
_cell.angle_gamma   90.00
#
_symmetry.space_group_name_H-M   'P 1'
#
loop_
_entity.id
_entity.type
_entity.pdbx_description
1 polymer ?
#
loop_
_entity_poly.entity_id
_entity_poly.type
_entity_poly.pdbx_seq_one_letter_code
_entity_poly.pdbx_strand_id
1 'polypeptide(L)'
;MSEIENKELTPEKESGLNFVEQMVADDLKNGKNGGRLNTRFPPEPNGYLHIGHAKAICMDFGVAEKFGGTCNLRFDDTNPVKEDVEYVDSIREDIKWLGYDWGNREYYASDYFPQLYDLAIRMIKEGKAYVDEQTAEQIAEQKGTPTQPGTASPFRDRPIEENLDLFQRMNAGEFEEGAMVLRAKIDMASSNMHFRDPIMYRIIKHPHHRTGEKWKVYPMYDFAHGQSDYFEGVTHSICTLEFVPHRPLYEYFVKELADETYCPRQIEFNRLNLTYTVLSKRKLLQLVKEGLVDGWDDPRMPTISGLRRRGFTPESIKAFINRIGYTKFEAVNDISLLEFSIREDLNKRATRVCAVIDPVKVVITNYPDDQVEQMEMENNPEDPTSGTHTMPFSREIYIERDDFMENPPKKFFRMTPDKEVRLKGAYIVKCTGCKKDADGRIEEIYCEYDPESKSGMPGSMRKVKGTLHWVSARHCIDAEVRLYDRLFAVENASEVKDRDFHELLNPDSIKVVEHAKIEPFLAENAEPGAHFQFQRIGYFTPDKKDSTKEHLVFNRTIT
;
A
#
# COMPACT_ATOMS: atom_id res chain seq x y z
N MET A 1 -29.50 11.23 29.79
CA MET A 1 -30.04 11.85 28.56
C MET A 1 -29.01 12.90 28.16
N SER A 2 -28.07 12.54 27.32
CA SER A 2 -27.07 13.43 26.73
C SER A 2 -27.55 13.78 25.32
N GLU A 3 -27.76 15.07 25.10
CA GLU A 3 -28.14 15.65 23.81
C GLU A 3 -27.06 15.31 22.78
N ILE A 4 -27.46 14.57 21.76
CA ILE A 4 -26.66 14.42 20.54
C ILE A 4 -26.89 15.70 19.75
N GLU A 5 -25.88 16.59 19.78
CA GLU A 5 -25.86 17.75 18.89
C GLU A 5 -25.86 17.26 17.42
N ASN A 6 -26.97 17.49 16.76
CA ASN A 6 -27.07 17.39 15.31
C ASN A 6 -26.14 18.48 14.72
N LYS A 7 -24.93 18.08 14.32
CA LYS A 7 -24.09 18.93 13.48
C LYS A 7 -24.75 19.05 12.10
N GLU A 8 -25.48 20.12 11.88
CA GLU A 8 -25.93 20.52 10.55
C GLU A 8 -24.70 20.70 9.64
N LEU A 9 -24.62 19.89 8.58
CA LEU A 9 -23.64 20.06 7.52
C LEU A 9 -23.93 21.39 6.80
N THR A 10 -23.00 22.32 6.86
CA THR A 10 -23.11 23.60 6.15
C THR A 10 -22.98 23.39 4.63
N PRO A 11 -23.63 24.18 3.77
CA PRO A 11 -23.60 24.03 2.30
C PRO A 11 -22.18 24.03 1.68
N GLU A 12 -21.21 24.67 2.31
CA GLU A 12 -19.80 24.68 1.86
C GLU A 12 -19.07 23.34 2.01
N LYS A 13 -19.53 22.44 2.90
CA LYS A 13 -18.98 21.09 3.06
C LYS A 13 -19.54 20.08 2.05
N GLU A 14 -20.72 20.34 1.48
CA GLU A 14 -21.35 19.48 0.47
C GLU A 14 -20.68 19.61 -0.92
N SER A 15 -20.08 20.77 -1.23
CA SER A 15 -19.45 21.03 -2.55
C SER A 15 -18.13 20.32 -2.81
N GLY A 16 -17.59 19.57 -1.85
CA GLY A 16 -16.33 18.85 -1.96
C GLY A 16 -16.44 17.32 -1.77
N LEU A 17 -17.67 16.78 -1.69
CA LEU A 17 -17.88 15.34 -1.51
C LEU A 17 -17.64 14.56 -2.82
N ASN A 18 -16.98 13.42 -2.73
CA ASN A 18 -16.99 12.48 -3.84
C ASN A 18 -18.37 11.79 -3.95
N PHE A 19 -18.61 11.07 -5.06
CA PHE A 19 -19.95 10.50 -5.33
C PHE A 19 -20.41 9.48 -4.28
N VAL A 20 -19.50 8.72 -3.64
CA VAL A 20 -19.84 7.77 -2.58
C VAL A 20 -20.26 8.53 -1.32
N GLU A 21 -19.47 9.52 -0.94
CA GLU A 21 -19.77 10.40 0.19
C GLU A 21 -21.09 11.13 0.00
N GLN A 22 -21.39 11.58 -1.22
CA GLN A 22 -22.68 12.21 -1.54
C GLN A 22 -23.83 11.23 -1.35
N MET A 23 -23.69 9.98 -1.84
CA MET A 23 -24.73 8.95 -1.64
C MET A 23 -24.97 8.66 -0.15
N VAL A 24 -23.91 8.61 0.65
CA VAL A 24 -24.01 8.42 2.10
C VAL A 24 -24.70 9.62 2.75
N ALA A 25 -24.32 10.84 2.41
CA ALA A 25 -24.93 12.06 2.93
C ALA A 25 -26.43 12.11 2.63
N ASP A 26 -26.83 11.77 1.40
CA ASP A 26 -28.24 11.72 0.98
C ASP A 26 -29.02 10.64 1.74
N ASP A 27 -28.44 9.43 1.90
CA ASP A 27 -29.08 8.34 2.64
C ASP A 27 -29.28 8.70 4.13
N LEU A 28 -28.29 9.34 4.76
CA LEU A 28 -28.39 9.81 6.15
C LEU A 28 -29.44 10.92 6.31
N LYS A 29 -29.46 11.90 5.40
CA LYS A 29 -30.44 12.99 5.38
C LYS A 29 -31.87 12.48 5.24
N ASN A 30 -32.06 11.42 4.47
CA ASN A 30 -33.36 10.77 4.27
C ASN A 30 -33.71 9.77 5.38
N GLY A 31 -32.91 9.64 6.43
CA GLY A 31 -33.17 8.73 7.55
C GLY A 31 -33.10 7.24 7.20
N LYS A 32 -32.45 6.89 6.09
CA LYS A 32 -32.33 5.51 5.64
C LYS A 32 -31.58 4.66 6.68
N ASN A 33 -31.98 3.41 6.84
CA ASN A 33 -31.47 2.50 7.88
C ASN A 33 -31.50 3.12 9.30
N GLY A 34 -32.49 3.95 9.60
CA GLY A 34 -32.63 4.66 10.88
C GLY A 34 -31.57 5.73 11.09
N GLY A 35 -31.00 6.30 10.03
CA GLY A 35 -29.94 7.32 10.11
C GLY A 35 -28.58 6.76 10.54
N ARG A 36 -28.40 5.43 10.50
CA ARG A 36 -27.12 4.79 10.86
C ARG A 36 -26.18 4.70 9.66
N LEU A 37 -24.89 4.82 9.93
CA LEU A 37 -23.82 4.53 8.99
C LEU A 37 -22.88 3.48 9.58
N ASN A 38 -22.81 2.33 8.95
CA ASN A 38 -21.82 1.31 9.23
C ASN A 38 -21.29 0.76 7.90
N THR A 39 -20.01 0.90 7.67
CA THR A 39 -19.28 0.35 6.54
C THR A 39 -18.48 -0.88 6.99
N ARG A 40 -17.76 -1.51 6.08
CA ARG A 40 -16.83 -2.59 6.41
C ARG A 40 -15.71 -2.71 5.38
N PHE A 41 -14.55 -3.12 5.82
CA PHE A 41 -13.46 -3.59 4.99
C PHE A 41 -13.36 -5.12 5.13
N PRO A 42 -13.63 -5.92 4.05
CA PRO A 42 -13.73 -7.37 4.14
C PRO A 42 -12.58 -8.09 3.42
N PRO A 43 -11.33 -8.03 3.91
CA PRO A 43 -10.21 -8.67 3.22
C PRO A 43 -10.27 -10.20 3.34
N GLU A 44 -9.91 -10.90 2.25
CA GLU A 44 -9.56 -12.32 2.34
C GLU A 44 -8.18 -12.47 2.97
N PRO A 45 -7.99 -13.30 4.02
CA PRO A 45 -6.69 -13.51 4.67
C PRO A 45 -5.79 -14.47 3.88
N ASN A 46 -5.53 -14.18 2.61
CA ASN A 46 -4.81 -15.00 1.64
C ASN A 46 -3.60 -14.29 0.99
N GLY A 47 -3.10 -13.24 1.62
CA GLY A 47 -1.94 -12.46 1.17
C GLY A 47 -1.86 -11.10 1.85
N TYR A 48 -0.73 -10.43 1.66
CA TYR A 48 -0.49 -9.08 2.15
C TYR A 48 -1.31 -8.06 1.38
N LEU A 49 -1.73 -7.00 2.07
CA LEU A 49 -2.42 -5.88 1.45
C LEU A 49 -1.45 -5.06 0.58
N HIS A 50 -1.95 -4.55 -0.52
CA HIS A 50 -1.21 -3.66 -1.41
C HIS A 50 -1.88 -2.27 -1.49
N ILE A 51 -1.23 -1.32 -2.16
CA ILE A 51 -1.71 0.06 -2.25
C ILE A 51 -3.14 0.17 -2.83
N GLY A 52 -3.59 -0.79 -3.64
CA GLY A 52 -4.97 -0.86 -4.10
C GLY A 52 -5.97 -1.07 -2.95
N HIS A 53 -5.60 -1.90 -1.97
CA HIS A 53 -6.39 -2.07 -0.74
C HIS A 53 -6.37 -0.82 0.14
N ALA A 54 -5.25 -0.05 0.17
CA ALA A 54 -5.21 1.21 0.88
C ALA A 54 -6.28 2.19 0.39
N LYS A 55 -6.57 2.20 -0.92
CA LYS A 55 -7.65 3.01 -1.49
C LYS A 55 -9.02 2.61 -0.96
N ALA A 56 -9.29 1.29 -0.85
CA ALA A 56 -10.54 0.78 -0.28
C ALA A 56 -10.63 1.07 1.23
N ILE A 57 -9.55 0.85 1.98
CA ILE A 57 -9.50 1.16 3.42
C ILE A 57 -9.78 2.64 3.68
N CYS A 58 -9.15 3.54 2.92
CA CYS A 58 -9.39 4.97 3.04
C CYS A 58 -10.84 5.37 2.71
N MET A 59 -11.50 4.65 1.79
CA MET A 59 -12.93 4.85 1.52
C MET A 59 -13.78 4.33 2.67
N ASP A 60 -13.63 3.06 3.02
CA ASP A 60 -14.52 2.39 3.99
C ASP A 60 -14.44 3.02 5.38
N PHE A 61 -13.24 3.20 5.90
CA PHE A 61 -13.00 3.85 7.20
C PHE A 61 -13.19 5.37 7.13
N GLY A 62 -12.69 6.01 6.06
CA GLY A 62 -12.73 7.47 5.94
C GLY A 62 -14.16 8.01 5.83
N VAL A 63 -15.06 7.34 5.10
CA VAL A 63 -16.48 7.72 5.04
C VAL A 63 -17.14 7.57 6.42
N ALA A 64 -16.86 6.45 7.11
CA ALA A 64 -17.38 6.25 8.46
C ALA A 64 -16.93 7.36 9.42
N GLU A 65 -15.64 7.68 9.46
CA GLU A 65 -15.11 8.77 10.29
C GLU A 65 -15.72 10.13 9.93
N LYS A 66 -15.81 10.43 8.64
CA LYS A 66 -16.30 11.73 8.14
C LYS A 66 -17.75 12.03 8.54
N PHE A 67 -18.60 11.01 8.55
CA PHE A 67 -20.03 11.12 8.84
C PHE A 67 -20.42 10.61 10.23
N GLY A 68 -19.44 10.33 11.11
CA GLY A 68 -19.70 9.90 12.49
C GLY A 68 -20.29 8.50 12.61
N GLY A 69 -20.05 7.64 11.62
CA GLY A 69 -20.43 6.24 11.60
C GLY A 69 -19.36 5.31 12.16
N THR A 70 -19.47 4.03 11.84
CA THR A 70 -18.53 2.99 12.21
C THR A 70 -18.06 2.20 10.99
N CYS A 71 -16.88 1.58 11.07
CA CYS A 71 -16.40 0.65 10.06
C CYS A 71 -15.97 -0.67 10.73
N ASN A 72 -16.42 -1.78 10.18
CA ASN A 72 -16.07 -3.12 10.65
C ASN A 72 -14.86 -3.65 9.89
N LEU A 73 -14.01 -4.43 10.55
CA LEU A 73 -13.06 -5.31 9.89
C LEU A 73 -13.64 -6.73 9.87
N ARG A 74 -13.93 -7.27 8.68
CA ARG A 74 -14.39 -8.64 8.53
C ARG A 74 -13.44 -9.44 7.67
N PHE A 75 -12.81 -10.45 8.23
CA PHE A 75 -12.04 -11.40 7.44
C PHE A 75 -12.99 -12.31 6.67
N ASP A 76 -12.88 -12.29 5.34
CA ASP A 76 -13.62 -13.21 4.47
C ASP A 76 -12.88 -14.54 4.42
N ASP A 77 -13.12 -15.37 5.42
CA ASP A 77 -12.52 -16.68 5.62
C ASP A 77 -13.47 -17.82 5.18
N THR A 78 -14.17 -17.64 4.06
CA THR A 78 -15.09 -18.65 3.51
C THR A 78 -14.36 -19.80 2.81
N ASN A 79 -13.08 -19.67 2.48
CA ASN A 79 -12.29 -20.67 1.78
C ASN A 79 -11.16 -21.24 2.65
N PRO A 80 -11.33 -22.44 3.26
CA PRO A 80 -10.38 -22.98 4.23
C PRO A 80 -8.99 -23.29 3.66
N VAL A 81 -8.85 -23.39 2.35
CA VAL A 81 -7.59 -23.85 1.69
C VAL A 81 -6.54 -22.76 1.58
N LYS A 82 -6.91 -21.49 1.76
CA LYS A 82 -6.05 -20.33 1.39
C LYS A 82 -5.67 -19.43 2.55
N GLU A 83 -6.06 -19.73 3.76
CA GLU A 83 -6.02 -18.81 4.89
C GLU A 83 -4.83 -19.08 5.81
N ASP A 84 -4.13 -18.00 6.22
CA ASP A 84 -2.99 -18.07 7.13
C ASP A 84 -3.08 -16.95 8.19
N VAL A 85 -2.71 -17.29 9.43
CA VAL A 85 -2.67 -16.36 10.56
C VAL A 85 -1.69 -15.21 10.30
N GLU A 86 -0.59 -15.46 9.60
CA GLU A 86 0.37 -14.42 9.22
C GLU A 86 -0.31 -13.29 8.44
N TYR A 87 -1.20 -13.63 7.50
CA TYR A 87 -1.90 -12.63 6.71
C TYR A 87 -2.90 -11.82 7.54
N VAL A 88 -3.58 -12.46 8.48
CA VAL A 88 -4.51 -11.79 9.41
C VAL A 88 -3.77 -10.71 10.21
N ASP A 89 -2.62 -11.04 10.79
CA ASP A 89 -1.82 -10.12 11.59
C ASP A 89 -1.25 -8.98 10.74
N SER A 90 -0.77 -9.28 9.54
CA SER A 90 -0.31 -8.26 8.59
C SER A 90 -1.41 -7.27 8.20
N ILE A 91 -2.63 -7.76 7.94
CA ILE A 91 -3.79 -6.93 7.61
C ILE A 91 -4.14 -5.98 8.76
N ARG A 92 -4.16 -6.47 9.99
CA ARG A 92 -4.40 -5.64 11.18
C ARG A 92 -3.35 -4.54 11.34
N GLU A 93 -2.07 -4.90 11.18
CA GLU A 93 -0.95 -3.95 11.27
C GLU A 93 -1.05 -2.86 10.19
N ASP A 94 -1.36 -3.24 8.96
CA ASP A 94 -1.46 -2.31 7.84
C ASP A 94 -2.60 -1.28 8.01
N ILE A 95 -3.78 -1.73 8.45
CA ILE A 95 -4.92 -0.83 8.70
C ILE A 95 -4.59 0.16 9.83
N LYS A 96 -4.01 -0.33 10.94
CA LYS A 96 -3.59 0.53 12.06
C LYS A 96 -2.50 1.51 11.66
N TRP A 97 -1.53 1.06 10.85
CA TRP A 97 -0.49 1.93 10.35
C TRP A 97 -1.05 3.04 9.45
N LEU A 98 -2.08 2.76 8.66
CA LEU A 98 -2.80 3.80 7.90
C LEU A 98 -3.58 4.77 8.80
N GLY A 99 -3.63 4.54 10.12
CA GLY A 99 -4.26 5.41 11.10
C GLY A 99 -5.73 5.13 11.33
N TYR A 100 -6.21 3.94 10.98
CA TYR A 100 -7.60 3.52 11.20
C TYR A 100 -7.71 2.47 12.29
N ASP A 101 -8.85 2.45 12.98
CA ASP A 101 -9.16 1.50 14.03
C ASP A 101 -10.63 1.05 13.93
N TRP A 102 -10.83 -0.26 14.04
CA TRP A 102 -12.16 -0.87 14.06
C TRP A 102 -12.67 -1.11 15.49
N GLY A 103 -11.88 -0.84 16.52
CA GLY A 103 -12.22 -1.08 17.93
C GLY A 103 -12.48 -2.57 18.19
N ASN A 104 -13.67 -2.89 18.70
CA ASN A 104 -14.11 -4.26 18.95
C ASN A 104 -14.94 -4.88 17.80
N ARG A 105 -15.00 -4.21 16.64
CA ARG A 105 -15.79 -4.64 15.48
C ARG A 105 -14.94 -5.46 14.49
N GLU A 106 -14.32 -6.51 15.01
CA GLU A 106 -13.62 -7.51 14.21
C GLU A 106 -14.47 -8.76 14.08
N TYR A 107 -14.72 -9.19 12.86
CA TYR A 107 -15.58 -10.30 12.52
C TYR A 107 -14.92 -11.23 11.52
N TYR A 108 -15.46 -12.42 11.42
CA TYR A 108 -15.07 -13.43 10.43
C TYR A 108 -16.32 -13.95 9.73
N ALA A 109 -16.23 -14.23 8.43
CA ALA A 109 -17.33 -14.83 7.71
C ALA A 109 -17.72 -16.19 8.31
N SER A 110 -16.75 -16.93 8.83
CA SER A 110 -16.94 -18.21 9.53
C SER A 110 -17.78 -18.11 10.83
N ASP A 111 -17.89 -16.92 11.43
CA ASP A 111 -18.77 -16.71 12.59
C ASP A 111 -20.25 -16.90 12.22
N TYR A 112 -20.59 -16.73 10.97
CA TYR A 112 -21.95 -16.80 10.44
C TYR A 112 -22.27 -18.11 9.72
N PHE A 113 -21.36 -19.09 9.68
CA PHE A 113 -21.62 -20.38 9.02
C PHE A 113 -22.90 -21.07 9.49
N PRO A 114 -23.24 -21.09 10.80
CA PRO A 114 -24.53 -21.67 11.24
C PRO A 114 -25.73 -20.93 10.62
N GLN A 115 -25.76 -19.61 10.68
CA GLN A 115 -26.87 -18.81 10.16
C GLN A 115 -26.98 -18.92 8.63
N LEU A 116 -25.84 -18.95 7.93
CA LEU A 116 -25.80 -19.14 6.48
C LEU A 116 -26.31 -20.53 6.09
N TYR A 117 -25.96 -21.56 6.84
CA TYR A 117 -26.44 -22.92 6.63
C TYR A 117 -27.95 -23.01 6.85
N ASP A 118 -28.48 -22.43 7.94
CA ASP A 118 -29.91 -22.39 8.24
C ASP A 118 -30.70 -21.64 7.15
N LEU A 119 -30.14 -20.55 6.63
CA LEU A 119 -30.72 -19.82 5.50
C LEU A 119 -30.76 -20.68 4.24
N ALA A 120 -29.71 -21.42 3.94
CA ALA A 120 -29.66 -22.34 2.79
C ALA A 120 -30.71 -23.44 2.94
N ILE A 121 -30.87 -24.04 4.13
CA ILE A 121 -31.96 -25.01 4.44
C ILE A 121 -33.35 -24.38 4.21
N ARG A 122 -33.55 -23.13 4.66
CA ARG A 122 -34.82 -22.42 4.44
C ARG A 122 -35.08 -22.22 2.94
N MET A 123 -34.09 -21.79 2.19
CA MET A 123 -34.21 -21.59 0.73
C MET A 123 -34.54 -22.90 -0.01
N ILE A 124 -33.99 -24.04 0.42
CA ILE A 124 -34.35 -25.36 -0.12
C ILE A 124 -35.83 -25.65 0.17
N LYS A 125 -36.30 -25.45 1.42
CA LYS A 125 -37.69 -25.68 1.82
C LYS A 125 -38.69 -24.80 1.06
N GLU A 126 -38.27 -23.61 0.66
CA GLU A 126 -39.06 -22.67 -0.14
C GLU A 126 -38.96 -22.94 -1.66
N GLY A 127 -38.22 -23.98 -2.07
CA GLY A 127 -38.01 -24.31 -3.49
C GLY A 127 -37.14 -23.32 -4.24
N LYS A 128 -36.33 -22.52 -3.52
CA LYS A 128 -35.39 -21.51 -4.07
C LYS A 128 -33.99 -22.02 -4.27
N ALA A 129 -33.69 -23.24 -3.85
CA ALA A 129 -32.36 -23.85 -4.02
C ALA A 129 -32.50 -25.36 -4.26
N TYR A 130 -31.55 -25.93 -4.95
CA TYR A 130 -31.47 -27.36 -5.29
C TYR A 130 -30.04 -27.87 -5.31
N VAL A 131 -29.88 -29.17 -5.03
CA VAL A 131 -28.60 -29.86 -5.14
C VAL A 131 -28.41 -30.32 -6.59
N ASP A 132 -27.25 -29.97 -7.15
CA ASP A 132 -26.85 -30.29 -8.52
C ASP A 132 -25.66 -31.24 -8.50
N GLU A 133 -25.78 -32.39 -9.17
CA GLU A 133 -24.73 -33.42 -9.26
C GLU A 133 -23.88 -33.28 -10.52
N GLN A 134 -24.01 -32.17 -11.25
CA GLN A 134 -23.20 -31.90 -12.42
C GLN A 134 -21.79 -31.46 -12.03
N THR A 135 -20.83 -31.77 -12.89
CA THR A 135 -19.45 -31.28 -12.73
C THR A 135 -19.37 -29.76 -12.98
N ALA A 136 -18.27 -29.16 -12.55
CA ALA A 136 -18.01 -27.74 -12.79
C ALA A 136 -18.04 -27.40 -14.29
N GLU A 137 -17.50 -28.27 -15.14
CA GLU A 137 -17.50 -28.12 -16.59
C GLU A 137 -18.91 -28.16 -17.17
N GLN A 138 -19.73 -29.11 -16.74
CA GLN A 138 -21.13 -29.23 -17.18
C GLN A 138 -21.95 -28.02 -16.77
N ILE A 139 -21.77 -27.51 -15.54
CA ILE A 139 -22.42 -26.28 -15.07
C ILE A 139 -21.97 -25.08 -15.88
N ALA A 140 -20.68 -24.94 -16.16
CA ALA A 140 -20.11 -23.85 -16.97
C ALA A 140 -20.67 -23.85 -18.39
N GLU A 141 -20.75 -25.03 -19.03
CA GLU A 141 -21.32 -25.19 -20.38
C GLU A 141 -22.81 -24.85 -20.41
N GLN A 142 -23.58 -25.31 -19.44
CA GLN A 142 -25.02 -25.03 -19.34
C GLN A 142 -25.34 -23.55 -19.06
N LYS A 143 -24.45 -22.82 -18.44
CA LYS A 143 -24.65 -21.37 -18.25
C LYS A 143 -24.77 -20.60 -19.56
N GLY A 144 -24.27 -21.14 -20.67
CA GLY A 144 -24.29 -20.47 -21.97
C GLY A 144 -23.32 -19.29 -22.03
N THR A 145 -23.69 -18.27 -22.80
CA THR A 145 -22.89 -17.05 -23.00
C THR A 145 -23.70 -15.80 -22.67
N PRO A 146 -23.11 -14.61 -22.54
CA PRO A 146 -23.88 -13.39 -22.32
C PRO A 146 -24.96 -13.13 -23.37
N THR A 147 -24.80 -13.64 -24.59
CA THR A 147 -25.72 -13.45 -25.73
C THR A 147 -26.62 -14.67 -25.98
N GLN A 148 -26.35 -15.79 -25.32
CA GLN A 148 -27.14 -17.02 -25.45
C GLN A 148 -27.61 -17.45 -24.05
N PRO A 149 -28.94 -17.69 -23.86
CA PRO A 149 -29.44 -18.16 -22.59
C PRO A 149 -28.84 -19.51 -22.20
N GLY A 150 -28.76 -19.76 -20.90
CA GLY A 150 -28.40 -21.05 -20.38
C GLY A 150 -29.53 -22.07 -20.47
N THR A 151 -29.21 -23.32 -20.21
CA THR A 151 -30.18 -24.43 -20.11
C THR A 151 -30.30 -24.87 -18.67
N ALA A 152 -31.50 -25.31 -18.28
CA ALA A 152 -31.78 -25.78 -16.93
C ALA A 152 -31.01 -27.09 -16.65
N SER A 153 -30.48 -27.23 -15.42
CA SER A 153 -29.95 -28.49 -14.94
C SER A 153 -31.02 -29.57 -14.89
N PRO A 154 -30.69 -30.83 -15.21
CA PRO A 154 -31.64 -31.95 -15.03
C PRO A 154 -32.07 -32.13 -13.57
N PHE A 155 -31.35 -31.59 -12.61
CA PHE A 155 -31.62 -31.66 -11.16
C PHE A 155 -32.38 -30.45 -10.62
N ARG A 156 -32.71 -29.47 -11.48
CA ARG A 156 -33.33 -28.19 -11.06
C ARG A 156 -34.70 -28.37 -10.42
N ASP A 157 -35.43 -29.34 -10.84
CA ASP A 157 -36.78 -29.63 -10.38
C ASP A 157 -36.87 -30.85 -9.45
N ARG A 158 -35.75 -31.23 -8.83
CA ARG A 158 -35.67 -32.28 -7.81
C ARG A 158 -36.60 -31.95 -6.64
N PRO A 159 -37.31 -32.96 -6.05
CA PRO A 159 -38.16 -32.74 -4.88
C PRO A 159 -37.43 -32.09 -3.71
N ILE A 160 -38.17 -31.26 -2.95
CA ILE A 160 -37.60 -30.52 -1.82
C ILE A 160 -36.98 -31.44 -0.77
N GLU A 161 -37.68 -32.54 -0.44
CA GLU A 161 -37.23 -33.51 0.56
C GLU A 161 -35.92 -34.18 0.17
N GLU A 162 -35.75 -34.49 -1.12
CA GLU A 162 -34.52 -35.07 -1.65
C GLU A 162 -33.37 -34.07 -1.61
N ASN A 163 -33.62 -32.81 -1.97
CA ASN A 163 -32.61 -31.74 -1.86
C ASN A 163 -32.17 -31.52 -0.41
N LEU A 164 -33.10 -31.57 0.55
CA LEU A 164 -32.77 -31.45 1.98
C LEU A 164 -31.91 -32.61 2.46
N ASP A 165 -32.31 -33.85 2.13
CA ASP A 165 -31.54 -35.04 2.49
C ASP A 165 -30.11 -34.97 1.92
N LEU A 166 -29.96 -34.69 0.64
CA LEU A 166 -28.67 -34.59 -0.02
C LEU A 166 -27.78 -33.47 0.57
N PHE A 167 -28.31 -32.29 0.81
CA PHE A 167 -27.55 -31.19 1.38
C PHE A 167 -27.05 -31.49 2.80
N GLN A 168 -27.87 -32.12 3.62
CA GLN A 168 -27.49 -32.57 4.96
C GLN A 168 -26.37 -33.63 4.90
N ARG A 169 -26.47 -34.58 3.98
CA ARG A 169 -25.46 -35.63 3.77
C ARG A 169 -24.16 -35.06 3.18
N MET A 170 -24.25 -34.03 2.33
CA MET A 170 -23.06 -33.27 1.90
C MET A 170 -22.30 -32.71 3.10
N ASN A 171 -23.00 -32.10 4.05
CA ASN A 171 -22.38 -31.56 5.27
C ASN A 171 -21.94 -32.66 6.25
N ALA A 172 -22.55 -33.83 6.21
CA ALA A 172 -22.10 -35.02 6.96
C ALA A 172 -20.79 -35.63 6.40
N GLY A 173 -20.35 -35.20 5.21
CA GLY A 173 -19.10 -35.65 4.58
C GLY A 173 -19.24 -36.98 3.82
N GLU A 174 -20.44 -37.36 3.44
CA GLU A 174 -20.71 -38.61 2.72
C GLU A 174 -20.22 -38.58 1.25
N PHE A 175 -20.01 -37.38 0.70
CA PHE A 175 -19.66 -37.20 -0.72
C PHE A 175 -18.27 -36.57 -0.88
N GLU A 176 -17.62 -36.91 -2.04
CA GLU A 176 -16.33 -36.34 -2.40
C GLU A 176 -16.45 -34.90 -2.92
N GLU A 177 -15.33 -34.14 -2.88
CA GLU A 177 -15.23 -32.83 -3.50
C GLU A 177 -15.57 -32.87 -4.97
N GLY A 178 -16.39 -31.94 -5.44
CA GLY A 178 -16.85 -31.89 -6.82
C GLY A 178 -17.99 -32.83 -7.18
N ALA A 179 -18.44 -33.71 -6.26
CA ALA A 179 -19.54 -34.65 -6.52
C ALA A 179 -20.87 -33.93 -6.72
N MET A 180 -21.11 -32.87 -5.94
CA MET A 180 -22.32 -32.05 -6.04
C MET A 180 -22.13 -30.69 -5.40
N VAL A 181 -23.02 -29.76 -5.74
CA VAL A 181 -23.08 -28.39 -5.22
C VAL A 181 -24.52 -28.01 -4.89
N LEU A 182 -24.73 -27.02 -4.00
CA LEU A 182 -26.02 -26.39 -3.83
C LEU A 182 -26.10 -25.16 -4.72
N ARG A 183 -27.17 -25.03 -5.52
CA ARG A 183 -27.40 -23.90 -6.42
C ARG A 183 -28.69 -23.16 -6.05
N ALA A 184 -28.67 -21.84 -6.18
CA ALA A 184 -29.89 -21.05 -6.12
C ALA A 184 -30.70 -21.23 -7.42
N LYS A 185 -32.04 -21.33 -7.28
CA LYS A 185 -32.98 -21.47 -8.41
C LYS A 185 -33.47 -20.08 -8.79
N ILE A 186 -32.82 -19.42 -9.74
CA ILE A 186 -33.15 -18.04 -10.12
C ILE A 186 -33.61 -17.97 -11.59
N ASP A 187 -32.72 -17.68 -12.55
CA ASP A 187 -33.10 -17.48 -13.95
C ASP A 187 -31.95 -17.85 -14.90
N MET A 188 -32.08 -19.00 -15.58
CA MET A 188 -31.10 -19.46 -16.55
C MET A 188 -31.08 -18.66 -17.86
N ALA A 189 -32.08 -17.82 -18.10
CA ALA A 189 -32.13 -16.94 -19.28
C ALA A 189 -31.66 -15.51 -19.02
N SER A 190 -31.26 -15.17 -17.78
CA SER A 190 -30.81 -13.84 -17.43
C SER A 190 -29.63 -13.39 -18.29
N SER A 191 -29.62 -12.13 -18.72
CA SER A 191 -28.46 -11.52 -19.38
C SER A 191 -27.24 -11.40 -18.45
N ASN A 192 -27.47 -11.34 -17.13
CA ASN A 192 -26.44 -11.40 -16.12
C ASN A 192 -26.08 -12.87 -15.81
N MET A 193 -24.88 -13.29 -16.19
CA MET A 193 -24.39 -14.65 -15.98
C MET A 193 -24.35 -15.08 -14.50
N HIS A 194 -24.22 -14.12 -13.56
CA HIS A 194 -24.23 -14.41 -12.12
C HIS A 194 -25.61 -14.82 -11.61
N PHE A 195 -26.69 -14.49 -12.34
CA PHE A 195 -28.09 -14.86 -12.01
C PHE A 195 -28.52 -16.24 -12.52
N ARG A 196 -27.67 -16.88 -13.37
CA ARG A 196 -27.98 -18.18 -13.96
C ARG A 196 -27.69 -19.29 -12.97
N ASP A 197 -28.60 -19.50 -12.03
CA ASP A 197 -28.57 -20.52 -10.96
C ASP A 197 -27.16 -20.64 -10.33
N PRO A 198 -26.69 -19.60 -9.58
CA PRO A 198 -25.35 -19.57 -9.01
C PRO A 198 -25.15 -20.63 -7.95
N ILE A 199 -23.91 -21.08 -7.79
CA ILE A 199 -23.52 -21.99 -6.73
C ILE A 199 -23.54 -21.23 -5.40
N MET A 200 -24.25 -21.79 -4.41
CA MET A 200 -24.31 -21.28 -3.04
C MET A 200 -23.32 -21.98 -2.12
N TYR A 201 -23.20 -23.31 -2.24
CA TYR A 201 -22.33 -24.15 -1.42
C TYR A 201 -21.58 -25.17 -2.26
N ARG A 202 -20.36 -25.47 -1.83
CA ARG A 202 -19.51 -26.53 -2.37
C ARG A 202 -18.97 -27.40 -1.25
N ILE A 203 -18.58 -28.66 -1.57
CA ILE A 203 -17.90 -29.58 -0.66
C ILE A 203 -16.42 -29.26 -0.64
N ILE A 204 -15.83 -29.08 0.55
CA ILE A 204 -14.39 -28.95 0.77
C ILE A 204 -14.01 -29.80 1.97
N LYS A 205 -13.08 -30.73 1.81
CA LYS A 205 -12.64 -31.66 2.87
C LYS A 205 -11.45 -31.14 3.69
N HIS A 206 -10.96 -29.94 3.40
CA HIS A 206 -9.88 -29.31 4.14
C HIS A 206 -10.40 -28.72 5.46
N PRO A 207 -9.70 -28.94 6.60
CA PRO A 207 -10.09 -28.33 7.87
C PRO A 207 -9.98 -26.80 7.80
N HIS A 208 -10.98 -26.12 8.38
CA HIS A 208 -10.99 -24.66 8.45
C HIS A 208 -10.17 -24.16 9.66
N HIS A 209 -9.36 -23.12 9.49
CA HIS A 209 -8.45 -22.62 10.54
C HIS A 209 -9.15 -22.23 11.85
N ARG A 210 -10.44 -21.81 11.81
CA ARG A 210 -11.20 -21.44 13.00
C ARG A 210 -12.25 -22.49 13.42
N THR A 211 -12.92 -23.12 12.46
CA THR A 211 -14.01 -24.08 12.76
C THR A 211 -13.60 -25.55 12.70
N GLY A 212 -12.34 -25.83 12.30
CA GLY A 212 -11.79 -27.16 12.20
C GLY A 212 -12.58 -28.05 11.24
N GLU A 213 -12.95 -29.26 11.70
CA GLU A 213 -13.64 -30.29 10.93
C GLU A 213 -15.17 -30.17 11.00
N LYS A 214 -15.73 -29.12 11.59
CA LYS A 214 -17.16 -28.98 11.84
C LYS A 214 -17.99 -28.94 10.55
N TRP A 215 -17.47 -28.31 9.52
CA TRP A 215 -18.17 -28.12 8.25
C TRP A 215 -17.50 -28.91 7.14
N LYS A 216 -18.29 -29.48 6.24
CA LYS A 216 -17.83 -30.14 5.00
C LYS A 216 -18.37 -29.44 3.76
N VAL A 217 -19.35 -28.55 3.94
CA VAL A 217 -19.83 -27.64 2.90
C VAL A 217 -19.49 -26.20 3.30
N TYR A 218 -19.06 -25.42 2.32
CA TYR A 218 -18.63 -24.05 2.51
C TYR A 218 -19.40 -23.11 1.57
N PRO A 219 -19.86 -21.97 2.06
CA PRO A 219 -20.59 -21.02 1.23
C PRO A 219 -19.69 -20.37 0.20
N MET A 220 -20.24 -20.08 -0.96
CA MET A 220 -19.59 -19.23 -1.96
C MET A 220 -19.71 -17.76 -1.57
N TYR A 221 -18.75 -16.96 -2.02
CA TYR A 221 -18.67 -15.53 -1.75
C TYR A 221 -19.99 -14.79 -1.97
N ASP A 222 -20.62 -14.95 -3.13
CA ASP A 222 -21.85 -14.23 -3.48
C ASP A 222 -23.04 -14.55 -2.54
N PHE A 223 -23.07 -15.75 -1.97
CA PHE A 223 -24.08 -16.11 -0.98
C PHE A 223 -23.73 -15.58 0.42
N ALA A 224 -22.46 -15.71 0.85
CA ALA A 224 -22.06 -15.35 2.21
C ALA A 224 -21.96 -13.84 2.44
N HIS A 225 -21.52 -13.08 1.43
CA HIS A 225 -21.11 -11.70 1.59
C HIS A 225 -22.23 -10.75 2.02
N GLY A 226 -23.34 -10.73 1.31
CA GLY A 226 -24.49 -9.88 1.64
C GLY A 226 -25.14 -10.25 2.96
N GLN A 227 -25.19 -11.54 3.28
CA GLN A 227 -25.74 -12.04 4.54
C GLN A 227 -24.86 -11.63 5.74
N SER A 228 -23.55 -11.73 5.59
CA SER A 228 -22.60 -11.26 6.61
C SER A 228 -22.73 -9.76 6.85
N ASP A 229 -22.90 -8.96 5.78
CA ASP A 229 -23.18 -7.52 5.90
C ASP A 229 -24.45 -7.28 6.73
N TYR A 230 -25.50 -8.05 6.46
CA TYR A 230 -26.77 -7.94 7.21
C TYR A 230 -26.56 -8.27 8.71
N PHE A 231 -25.92 -9.38 9.02
CA PHE A 231 -25.70 -9.83 10.42
C PHE A 231 -24.86 -8.84 11.22
N GLU A 232 -23.92 -8.14 10.57
CA GLU A 232 -23.04 -7.16 11.22
C GLU A 232 -23.65 -5.76 11.31
N GLY A 233 -24.83 -5.53 10.74
CA GLY A 233 -25.47 -4.21 10.73
C GLY A 233 -24.85 -3.22 9.75
N VAL A 234 -24.14 -3.70 8.74
CA VAL A 234 -23.54 -2.88 7.67
C VAL A 234 -24.66 -2.22 6.86
N THR A 235 -24.60 -0.91 6.69
CA THR A 235 -25.59 -0.14 5.93
C THR A 235 -25.13 0.13 4.50
N HIS A 236 -23.84 0.44 4.33
CA HIS A 236 -23.24 0.77 3.05
C HIS A 236 -22.08 -0.20 2.80
N SER A 237 -22.29 -1.10 1.87
CA SER A 237 -21.37 -2.14 1.43
C SER A 237 -20.58 -1.60 0.25
N ILE A 238 -19.41 -0.99 0.53
CA ILE A 238 -18.61 -0.31 -0.48
C ILE A 238 -17.55 -1.27 -1.02
N CYS A 239 -17.40 -1.35 -2.34
CA CYS A 239 -16.49 -2.26 -3.02
C CYS A 239 -15.99 -1.68 -4.36
N THR A 240 -15.22 -2.44 -5.13
CA THR A 240 -14.70 -2.01 -6.43
C THR A 240 -15.66 -2.34 -7.58
N LEU A 241 -15.47 -1.67 -8.73
CA LEU A 241 -16.33 -1.82 -9.93
C LEU A 241 -16.42 -3.24 -10.49
N GLU A 242 -15.48 -4.11 -10.16
CA GLU A 242 -15.52 -5.52 -10.56
C GLU A 242 -16.74 -6.25 -9.99
N PHE A 243 -17.33 -5.74 -8.91
CA PHE A 243 -18.54 -6.30 -8.27
C PHE A 243 -19.86 -5.73 -8.81
N VAL A 244 -19.84 -4.82 -9.77
CA VAL A 244 -21.08 -4.31 -10.41
C VAL A 244 -21.96 -5.43 -10.96
N PRO A 245 -21.44 -6.45 -11.69
CA PRO A 245 -22.26 -7.58 -12.14
C PRO A 245 -22.77 -8.46 -11.02
N HIS A 246 -22.13 -8.43 -9.84
CA HIS A 246 -22.53 -9.20 -8.65
C HIS A 246 -23.62 -8.50 -7.83
N ARG A 247 -23.79 -7.17 -7.94
CA ARG A 247 -24.76 -6.40 -7.15
C ARG A 247 -26.19 -6.94 -7.22
N PRO A 248 -26.76 -7.31 -8.38
CA PRO A 248 -28.11 -7.87 -8.42
C PRO A 248 -28.23 -9.16 -7.61
N LEU A 249 -27.19 -10.00 -7.61
CA LEU A 249 -27.16 -11.22 -6.82
C LEU A 249 -27.01 -10.94 -5.32
N TYR A 250 -26.19 -9.96 -4.94
CA TYR A 250 -26.11 -9.44 -3.59
C TYR A 250 -27.50 -9.00 -3.08
N GLU A 251 -28.19 -8.16 -3.84
CA GLU A 251 -29.53 -7.68 -3.51
C GLU A 251 -30.56 -8.81 -3.42
N TYR A 252 -30.46 -9.81 -4.29
CA TYR A 252 -31.34 -10.99 -4.27
C TYR A 252 -31.19 -11.76 -2.94
N PHE A 253 -29.97 -12.08 -2.53
CA PHE A 253 -29.74 -12.83 -1.29
C PHE A 253 -30.03 -11.99 -0.04
N VAL A 254 -29.68 -10.70 -0.02
CA VAL A 254 -29.96 -9.82 1.12
C VAL A 254 -31.45 -9.72 1.39
N LYS A 255 -32.30 -9.69 0.37
CA LYS A 255 -33.78 -9.67 0.51
C LYS A 255 -34.34 -10.86 1.24
N GLU A 256 -33.64 -11.98 1.31
CA GLU A 256 -34.08 -13.13 2.12
C GLU A 256 -34.06 -12.83 3.64
N LEU A 257 -33.31 -11.83 4.08
CA LEU A 257 -33.17 -11.43 5.48
C LEU A 257 -33.68 -10.01 5.75
N ALA A 258 -33.45 -9.08 4.80
CA ALA A 258 -33.74 -7.67 4.97
C ALA A 258 -35.20 -7.33 4.90
N ASP A 259 -35.61 -6.24 5.56
CA ASP A 259 -36.93 -5.66 5.53
C ASP A 259 -36.87 -4.15 5.18
N GLU A 260 -38.02 -3.46 5.27
CA GLU A 260 -38.14 -2.04 4.97
C GLU A 260 -37.37 -1.14 5.96
N THR A 261 -37.04 -1.64 7.16
CA THR A 261 -36.39 -0.87 8.23
C THR A 261 -34.86 -0.91 8.10
N TYR A 262 -34.34 -2.02 7.57
CA TYR A 262 -32.91 -2.21 7.39
C TYR A 262 -32.58 -3.11 6.21
N CYS A 263 -31.82 -2.59 5.27
CA CYS A 263 -31.30 -3.30 4.10
C CYS A 263 -29.92 -2.75 3.71
N PRO A 264 -28.87 -3.56 3.78
CA PRO A 264 -27.56 -3.18 3.26
C PRO A 264 -27.62 -2.81 1.78
N ARG A 265 -26.81 -1.82 1.38
CA ARG A 265 -26.71 -1.35 0.00
C ARG A 265 -25.30 -1.48 -0.51
N GLN A 266 -25.09 -2.15 -1.63
CA GLN A 266 -23.80 -2.21 -2.31
C GLN A 266 -23.56 -0.96 -3.17
N ILE A 267 -22.36 -0.39 -3.07
CA ILE A 267 -21.90 0.79 -3.81
C ILE A 267 -20.50 0.49 -4.36
N GLU A 268 -20.24 0.80 -5.63
CA GLU A 268 -18.98 0.47 -6.27
C GLU A 268 -18.23 1.72 -6.74
N PHE A 269 -16.90 1.67 -6.60
CA PHE A 269 -15.96 2.68 -7.08
C PHE A 269 -14.80 2.04 -7.87
N ASN A 270 -14.05 2.85 -8.63
CA ASN A 270 -12.94 2.38 -9.45
C ASN A 270 -11.78 1.86 -8.59
N ARG A 271 -11.26 0.69 -8.96
CA ARG A 271 -10.04 0.16 -8.34
C ARG A 271 -8.83 1.03 -8.68
N LEU A 272 -7.76 0.88 -7.91
CA LEU A 272 -6.48 1.51 -8.21
C LEU A 272 -5.71 0.68 -9.24
N ASN A 273 -5.34 1.30 -10.35
CA ASN A 273 -4.36 0.81 -11.30
C ASN A 273 -3.24 1.85 -11.41
N LEU A 274 -1.99 1.39 -11.41
CA LEU A 274 -0.80 2.24 -11.50
C LEU A 274 0.09 1.80 -12.65
N THR A 275 0.71 2.77 -13.32
CA THR A 275 1.80 2.50 -14.26
C THR A 275 2.99 1.85 -13.54
N TYR A 276 3.80 1.07 -14.23
CA TYR A 276 5.00 0.38 -13.69
C TYR A 276 4.73 -0.51 -12.48
N THR A 277 3.49 -0.95 -12.27
CA THR A 277 3.06 -1.66 -11.05
C THR A 277 2.16 -2.83 -11.40
N VAL A 278 2.33 -3.93 -10.69
CA VAL A 278 1.45 -5.09 -10.74
C VAL A 278 0.81 -5.30 -9.37
N LEU A 279 -0.52 -5.37 -9.34
CA LEU A 279 -1.32 -5.55 -8.11
C LEU A 279 -1.99 -6.94 -8.04
N SER A 280 -1.70 -7.83 -8.98
CA SER A 280 -2.22 -9.20 -8.98
C SER A 280 -1.58 -10.01 -7.84
N LYS A 281 -2.38 -10.46 -6.87
CA LYS A 281 -1.91 -11.30 -5.74
C LYS A 281 -1.12 -12.53 -6.22
N ARG A 282 -1.56 -13.20 -7.29
CA ARG A 282 -0.87 -14.36 -7.86
C ARG A 282 0.53 -14.00 -8.34
N LYS A 283 0.69 -12.87 -9.05
CA LYS A 283 1.98 -12.41 -9.56
C LYS A 283 2.89 -11.93 -8.41
N LEU A 284 2.35 -11.24 -7.41
CA LEU A 284 3.10 -10.82 -6.22
C LEU A 284 3.60 -12.04 -5.41
N LEU A 285 2.75 -13.05 -5.23
CA LEU A 285 3.15 -14.31 -4.59
C LEU A 285 4.25 -15.04 -5.39
N GLN A 286 4.20 -15.00 -6.71
CA GLN A 286 5.22 -15.57 -7.57
C GLN A 286 6.58 -14.88 -7.36
N LEU A 287 6.62 -13.53 -7.29
CA LEU A 287 7.85 -12.79 -6.99
C LEU A 287 8.51 -13.24 -5.68
N VAL A 288 7.69 -13.44 -4.64
CA VAL A 288 8.17 -13.89 -3.32
C VAL A 288 8.66 -15.35 -3.38
N LYS A 289 7.87 -16.25 -3.97
CA LYS A 289 8.22 -17.69 -4.06
C LYS A 289 9.47 -17.97 -4.89
N GLU A 290 9.70 -17.20 -5.93
CA GLU A 290 10.86 -17.34 -6.81
C GLU A 290 12.10 -16.58 -6.29
N GLY A 291 12.00 -15.87 -5.15
CA GLY A 291 13.11 -15.13 -4.56
C GLY A 291 13.57 -13.92 -5.39
N LEU A 292 12.68 -13.36 -6.22
CA LEU A 292 12.95 -12.16 -7.01
C LEU A 292 12.87 -10.88 -6.16
N VAL A 293 12.24 -11.00 -5.00
CA VAL A 293 12.17 -10.01 -3.92
C VAL A 293 12.41 -10.70 -2.58
N ASP A 294 12.81 -9.94 -1.56
CA ASP A 294 13.17 -10.46 -0.23
C ASP A 294 11.95 -10.88 0.63
N GLY A 295 10.76 -10.81 0.09
CA GLY A 295 9.52 -11.14 0.78
C GLY A 295 8.42 -10.13 0.51
N TRP A 296 7.32 -10.26 1.26
CA TRP A 296 6.15 -9.41 1.10
C TRP A 296 6.40 -7.94 1.48
N ASP A 297 7.36 -7.67 2.35
CA ASP A 297 7.76 -6.34 2.79
C ASP A 297 9.01 -5.79 2.09
N ASP A 298 9.43 -6.40 0.97
CA ASP A 298 10.50 -5.85 0.14
C ASP A 298 10.14 -4.41 -0.28
N PRO A 299 11.05 -3.43 -0.09
CA PRO A 299 10.80 -2.03 -0.44
C PRO A 299 10.43 -1.75 -1.90
N ARG A 300 10.60 -2.71 -2.80
CA ARG A 300 10.18 -2.63 -4.21
C ARG A 300 8.75 -3.10 -4.45
N MET A 301 8.17 -3.81 -3.49
CA MET A 301 6.82 -4.35 -3.58
C MET A 301 5.77 -3.25 -3.37
N PRO A 302 4.63 -3.30 -4.09
CA PRO A 302 3.52 -2.36 -3.91
C PRO A 302 2.64 -2.70 -2.69
N THR A 303 3.06 -3.62 -1.84
CA THR A 303 2.39 -3.95 -0.59
C THR A 303 2.49 -2.78 0.40
N ILE A 304 1.51 -2.66 1.28
CA ILE A 304 1.54 -1.62 2.32
C ILE A 304 2.77 -1.80 3.22
N SER A 305 3.09 -3.05 3.58
CA SER A 305 4.29 -3.38 4.36
C SER A 305 5.59 -3.03 3.62
N GLY A 306 5.65 -3.24 2.30
CA GLY A 306 6.81 -2.86 1.47
C GLY A 306 6.96 -1.35 1.36
N LEU A 307 5.88 -0.63 1.11
CA LEU A 307 5.88 0.84 1.08
C LEU A 307 6.31 1.43 2.42
N ARG A 308 5.79 0.89 3.54
CA ARG A 308 6.18 1.29 4.89
C ARG A 308 7.67 1.07 5.14
N ARG A 309 8.22 -0.10 4.79
CA ARG A 309 9.65 -0.41 4.92
C ARG A 309 10.53 0.48 4.04
N ARG A 310 10.01 0.89 2.89
CA ARG A 310 10.67 1.85 1.99
C ARG A 310 10.68 3.28 2.54
N GLY A 311 9.84 3.60 3.52
CA GLY A 311 9.75 4.91 4.15
C GLY A 311 8.58 5.77 3.68
N PHE A 312 7.57 5.19 3.03
CA PHE A 312 6.30 5.88 2.80
C PHE A 312 5.58 6.15 4.11
N THR A 313 4.81 7.21 4.15
CA THR A 313 4.02 7.62 5.31
C THR A 313 2.53 7.39 5.05
N PRO A 314 1.72 7.14 6.08
CA PRO A 314 0.27 7.07 5.92
C PRO A 314 -0.31 8.33 5.28
N GLU A 315 0.20 9.49 5.67
CA GLU A 315 -0.24 10.79 5.15
C GLU A 315 0.03 10.94 3.65
N SER A 316 1.19 10.47 3.18
CA SER A 316 1.52 10.51 1.75
C SER A 316 0.62 9.60 0.91
N ILE A 317 0.28 8.41 1.43
CA ILE A 317 -0.63 7.47 0.77
C ILE A 317 -2.05 8.06 0.72
N LYS A 318 -2.54 8.62 1.83
CA LYS A 318 -3.84 9.29 1.89
C LYS A 318 -3.89 10.51 0.95
N ALA A 319 -2.84 11.32 0.91
CA ALA A 319 -2.74 12.47 0.00
C ALA A 319 -2.77 12.03 -1.47
N PHE A 320 -2.07 10.96 -1.82
CA PHE A 320 -2.12 10.36 -3.15
C PHE A 320 -3.53 9.87 -3.50
N ILE A 321 -4.18 9.11 -2.64
CA ILE A 321 -5.53 8.59 -2.84
C ILE A 321 -6.54 9.73 -3.02
N ASN A 322 -6.44 10.78 -2.20
CA ASN A 322 -7.30 11.96 -2.34
C ASN A 322 -7.07 12.69 -3.67
N ARG A 323 -5.84 12.75 -4.15
CA ARG A 323 -5.48 13.40 -5.42
C ARG A 323 -6.05 12.68 -6.63
N ILE A 324 -5.99 11.36 -6.66
CA ILE A 324 -6.57 10.56 -7.76
C ILE A 324 -8.09 10.43 -7.66
N GLY A 325 -8.65 10.54 -6.45
CA GLY A 325 -10.08 10.51 -6.17
C GLY A 325 -10.76 9.16 -6.43
N TYR A 326 -12.10 9.21 -6.37
CA TYR A 326 -12.97 8.05 -6.56
C TYR A 326 -13.97 8.35 -7.69
N THR A 327 -14.08 7.43 -8.64
CA THR A 327 -14.94 7.57 -9.82
C THR A 327 -15.70 6.28 -10.12
N LYS A 328 -16.67 6.35 -11.04
CA LYS A 328 -17.42 5.19 -11.57
C LYS A 328 -16.80 4.60 -12.86
N PHE A 329 -15.58 5.03 -13.20
CA PHE A 329 -14.88 4.60 -14.40
C PHE A 329 -13.48 4.12 -14.04
N GLU A 330 -13.05 3.01 -14.64
CA GLU A 330 -11.68 2.53 -14.48
C GLU A 330 -10.69 3.52 -15.12
N ALA A 331 -9.57 3.71 -14.47
CA ALA A 331 -8.47 4.53 -14.94
C ALA A 331 -7.12 3.95 -14.49
N VAL A 332 -6.08 4.21 -15.26
CA VAL A 332 -4.70 3.95 -14.88
C VAL A 332 -4.07 5.27 -14.44
N ASN A 333 -3.53 5.31 -13.24
CA ASN A 333 -2.87 6.48 -12.68
C ASN A 333 -1.35 6.38 -12.88
N ASP A 334 -0.71 7.50 -13.18
CA ASP A 334 0.74 7.55 -13.26
C ASP A 334 1.35 7.40 -11.85
N ILE A 335 2.31 6.48 -11.70
CA ILE A 335 3.02 6.26 -10.44
C ILE A 335 3.74 7.53 -9.94
N SER A 336 4.08 8.45 -10.84
CA SER A 336 4.69 9.73 -10.49
C SER A 336 3.83 10.57 -9.54
N LEU A 337 2.50 10.38 -9.53
CA LEU A 337 1.60 11.05 -8.58
C LEU A 337 1.81 10.53 -7.15
N LEU A 338 2.06 9.23 -7.00
CA LEU A 338 2.42 8.64 -5.71
C LEU A 338 3.80 9.13 -5.26
N GLU A 339 4.78 9.11 -6.18
CA GLU A 339 6.14 9.61 -5.95
C GLU A 339 6.15 11.11 -5.58
N PHE A 340 5.29 11.90 -6.21
CA PHE A 340 5.11 13.32 -5.86
C PHE A 340 4.52 13.47 -4.45
N SER A 341 3.51 12.70 -4.10
CA SER A 341 2.83 12.79 -2.80
C SER A 341 3.78 12.47 -1.64
N ILE A 342 4.64 11.45 -1.79
CA ILE A 342 5.64 11.14 -0.75
C ILE A 342 6.73 12.20 -0.67
N ARG A 343 7.18 12.74 -1.80
CA ARG A 343 8.17 13.81 -1.81
C ARG A 343 7.64 15.09 -1.13
N GLU A 344 6.40 15.46 -1.42
CA GLU A 344 5.73 16.60 -0.79
C GLU A 344 5.61 16.44 0.73
N ASP A 345 5.24 15.24 1.20
CA ASP A 345 5.13 14.95 2.62
C ASP A 345 6.50 14.97 3.32
N LEU A 346 7.48 14.28 2.75
CA LEU A 346 8.82 14.20 3.33
C LEU A 346 9.55 15.55 3.31
N ASN A 347 9.27 16.41 2.34
CA ASN A 347 9.84 17.76 2.32
C ASN A 347 9.49 18.55 3.58
N LYS A 348 8.31 18.34 4.13
CA LYS A 348 7.83 19.03 5.34
C LYS A 348 8.38 18.44 6.64
N ARG A 349 8.65 17.13 6.68
CA ARG A 349 8.97 16.42 7.93
C ARG A 349 10.38 15.87 8.06
N ALA A 350 11.06 15.59 6.95
CA ALA A 350 12.35 14.92 6.99
C ALA A 350 13.47 15.84 7.49
N THR A 351 14.29 15.34 8.40
CA THR A 351 15.50 16.04 8.86
C THR A 351 16.53 16.06 7.74
N ARG A 352 17.10 17.24 7.45
CA ARG A 352 18.16 17.42 6.46
C ARG A 352 19.48 16.99 7.07
N VAL A 353 20.17 16.08 6.41
CA VAL A 353 21.47 15.55 6.84
C VAL A 353 22.42 15.45 5.65
N CYS A 354 23.71 15.39 5.95
CA CYS A 354 24.74 15.18 4.94
C CYS A 354 25.15 13.70 4.90
N ALA A 355 25.10 13.13 3.71
CA ALA A 355 25.60 11.79 3.42
C ALA A 355 26.24 11.80 2.05
N VAL A 356 27.34 11.10 1.88
CA VAL A 356 28.11 11.00 0.64
C VAL A 356 28.09 9.55 0.18
N ILE A 357 27.49 9.31 -0.97
CA ILE A 357 27.24 7.95 -1.50
C ILE A 357 28.48 7.42 -2.25
N ASP A 358 29.08 8.24 -3.11
CA ASP A 358 30.33 7.92 -3.82
C ASP A 358 31.43 8.92 -3.41
N PRO A 359 32.15 8.65 -2.30
CA PRO A 359 33.03 9.62 -1.69
C PRO A 359 34.31 9.81 -2.49
N VAL A 360 34.76 11.08 -2.56
CA VAL A 360 36.12 11.48 -2.90
C VAL A 360 36.62 12.42 -1.81
N LYS A 361 37.91 12.23 -1.42
CA LYS A 361 38.53 13.03 -0.36
C LYS A 361 38.89 14.42 -0.87
N VAL A 362 38.57 15.42 -0.05
CA VAL A 362 39.05 16.80 -0.21
C VAL A 362 39.92 17.17 0.97
N VAL A 363 41.12 17.64 0.69
CA VAL A 363 42.07 18.13 1.69
C VAL A 363 42.09 19.65 1.64
N ILE A 364 41.75 20.30 2.75
CA ILE A 364 41.77 21.76 2.88
C ILE A 364 43.16 22.16 3.41
N THR A 365 44.04 22.51 2.50
CA THR A 365 45.51 22.60 2.73
C THR A 365 45.93 23.67 3.75
N ASN A 366 45.16 24.75 3.86
CA ASN A 366 45.38 25.83 4.83
C ASN A 366 44.55 25.74 6.10
N TYR A 367 43.80 24.62 6.32
CA TYR A 367 43.08 24.39 7.58
C TYR A 367 44.01 23.61 8.55
N PRO A 368 44.08 23.99 9.83
CA PRO A 368 44.96 23.32 10.80
C PRO A 368 44.61 21.84 11.01
N ASP A 369 45.66 20.98 11.10
CA ASP A 369 45.46 19.52 11.21
C ASP A 369 44.66 19.06 12.41
N ASP A 370 44.85 19.71 13.56
CA ASP A 370 44.22 19.31 14.84
C ASP A 370 42.94 20.06 15.13
N GLN A 371 42.56 20.98 14.25
CA GLN A 371 41.36 21.79 14.46
C GLN A 371 40.09 21.01 14.04
N VAL A 372 39.09 21.01 14.93
CA VAL A 372 37.75 20.53 14.65
C VAL A 372 36.76 21.58 15.12
N GLU A 373 35.89 22.02 14.23
CA GLU A 373 34.82 22.98 14.55
C GLU A 373 33.47 22.30 14.41
N GLN A 374 32.54 22.66 15.30
CA GLN A 374 31.16 22.23 15.15
C GLN A 374 30.39 23.25 14.29
N MET A 375 29.88 22.80 13.15
CA MET A 375 29.08 23.61 12.26
C MET A 375 27.58 23.39 12.58
N GLU A 376 26.83 24.46 12.68
CA GLU A 376 25.40 24.39 12.90
C GLU A 376 24.68 24.13 11.58
N MET A 377 23.86 23.07 11.57
CA MET A 377 23.08 22.63 10.43
C MET A 377 21.59 22.74 10.73
N GLU A 378 20.81 23.35 9.86
CA GLU A 378 19.37 23.48 9.99
C GLU A 378 18.68 22.14 9.72
N ASN A 379 17.82 21.69 10.66
CA ASN A 379 17.14 20.42 10.55
C ASN A 379 16.11 20.39 9.42
N ASN A 380 15.32 21.45 9.28
CA ASN A 380 14.35 21.54 8.18
C ASN A 380 14.02 23.02 7.89
N PRO A 381 14.36 23.55 6.69
CA PRO A 381 14.05 24.93 6.34
C PRO A 381 12.54 25.21 6.17
N GLU A 382 11.72 24.17 5.95
CA GLU A 382 10.25 24.31 5.89
C GLU A 382 9.60 24.35 7.28
N ASP A 383 10.34 23.94 8.32
CA ASP A 383 9.88 23.94 9.71
C ASP A 383 10.93 24.59 10.63
N PRO A 384 10.82 25.91 10.89
CA PRO A 384 11.74 26.61 11.79
C PRO A 384 11.73 26.07 13.23
N THR A 385 10.70 25.32 13.62
CA THR A 385 10.60 24.74 14.97
C THR A 385 11.40 23.45 15.12
N SER A 386 11.86 22.86 14.01
CA SER A 386 12.67 21.63 14.01
C SER A 386 14.07 21.82 14.59
N GLY A 387 14.53 23.07 14.72
CA GLY A 387 15.83 23.40 15.31
C GLY A 387 17.03 23.07 14.40
N THR A 388 18.17 22.86 15.04
CA THR A 388 19.44 22.62 14.40
C THR A 388 20.16 21.42 15.03
N HIS A 389 21.16 20.87 14.34
CA HIS A 389 22.13 19.93 14.88
C HIS A 389 23.55 20.38 14.51
N THR A 390 24.55 19.77 15.10
CA THR A 390 25.94 20.09 14.82
C THR A 390 26.62 19.02 14.01
N MET A 391 27.48 19.44 13.10
CA MET A 391 28.30 18.57 12.26
C MET A 391 29.78 18.97 12.37
N PRO A 392 30.71 18.03 12.70
CA PRO A 392 32.11 18.34 12.83
C PRO A 392 32.75 18.66 11.47
N PHE A 393 33.54 19.74 11.42
CA PHE A 393 34.33 20.14 10.27
C PHE A 393 35.80 19.93 10.57
N SER A 394 36.55 19.30 9.66
CA SER A 394 37.95 19.00 9.79
C SER A 394 38.72 19.30 8.50
N ARG A 395 40.02 19.26 8.54
CA ARG A 395 40.90 19.47 7.38
C ARG A 395 40.59 18.55 6.20
N GLU A 396 40.27 17.28 6.47
CA GLU A 396 39.88 16.29 5.47
C GLU A 396 38.39 16.08 5.53
N ILE A 397 37.73 16.17 4.38
CA ILE A 397 36.28 15.92 4.20
C ILE A 397 36.04 15.01 3.01
N TYR A 398 34.87 14.41 2.92
CA TYR A 398 34.36 13.75 1.72
C TYR A 398 33.26 14.58 1.06
N ILE A 399 33.26 14.59 -0.27
CA ILE A 399 32.18 15.09 -1.12
C ILE A 399 31.77 14.01 -2.12
N GLU A 400 30.65 14.17 -2.83
CA GLU A 400 30.33 13.30 -3.94
C GLU A 400 31.38 13.42 -5.05
N ARG A 401 31.79 12.30 -5.60
CA ARG A 401 32.73 12.24 -6.71
C ARG A 401 32.25 13.05 -7.92
N ASP A 402 30.97 12.99 -8.22
CA ASP A 402 30.34 13.73 -9.31
C ASP A 402 30.26 15.25 -9.07
N ASP A 403 30.54 15.70 -7.86
CA ASP A 403 30.64 17.13 -7.55
C ASP A 403 31.97 17.75 -7.96
N PHE A 404 32.94 16.95 -8.46
CA PHE A 404 34.20 17.43 -8.97
C PHE A 404 34.41 17.04 -10.44
N MET A 405 34.85 18.01 -11.25
CA MET A 405 35.35 17.79 -12.61
C MET A 405 36.58 18.68 -12.84
N GLU A 406 37.66 18.07 -13.34
CA GLU A 406 38.89 18.81 -13.71
C GLU A 406 38.64 19.68 -14.96
N ASN A 407 37.93 19.15 -15.96
CA ASN A 407 37.60 19.82 -17.22
C ASN A 407 36.08 19.85 -17.43
N PRO A 408 35.33 20.74 -16.74
CA PRO A 408 33.88 20.73 -16.74
C PRO A 408 33.26 21.38 -18.00
N PRO A 409 32.03 21.02 -18.36
CA PRO A 409 31.24 21.75 -19.36
C PRO A 409 30.85 23.16 -18.84
N LYS A 410 30.45 24.06 -19.77
CA LYS A 410 30.20 25.50 -19.48
C LYS A 410 29.15 25.77 -18.35
N LYS A 411 28.24 24.85 -18.05
CA LYS A 411 27.21 25.02 -17.03
C LYS A 411 27.43 24.15 -15.78
N PHE A 412 28.65 23.73 -15.52
CA PHE A 412 28.96 22.99 -14.30
C PHE A 412 29.21 23.95 -13.13
N PHE A 413 28.29 23.98 -12.17
CA PHE A 413 28.33 24.87 -11.01
C PHE A 413 28.70 24.10 -9.72
N ARG A 414 29.72 23.26 -9.81
CA ARG A 414 30.26 22.45 -8.73
C ARG A 414 31.78 22.69 -8.65
N MET A 415 32.49 21.84 -7.93
CA MET A 415 33.95 22.01 -7.71
C MET A 415 34.75 21.72 -8.97
N THR A 416 35.66 22.63 -9.31
CA THR A 416 36.61 22.50 -10.41
C THR A 416 37.84 23.36 -10.09
N PRO A 417 39.02 23.07 -10.64
CA PRO A 417 40.23 23.87 -10.41
C PRO A 417 40.01 25.37 -10.63
N ASP A 418 40.59 26.18 -9.75
CA ASP A 418 40.53 27.64 -9.75
C ASP A 418 39.16 28.29 -9.50
N LYS A 419 38.17 27.51 -9.13
CA LYS A 419 36.82 27.99 -8.81
C LYS A 419 36.46 27.82 -7.32
N GLU A 420 35.62 28.73 -6.87
CA GLU A 420 35.06 28.68 -5.51
C GLU A 420 33.72 27.97 -5.48
N VAL A 421 33.50 27.19 -4.42
CA VAL A 421 32.23 26.60 -4.05
C VAL A 421 31.97 26.80 -2.57
N ARG A 422 30.73 26.79 -2.16
CA ARG A 422 30.33 26.82 -0.77
C ARG A 422 30.19 25.39 -0.24
N LEU A 423 30.84 25.09 0.85
CA LEU A 423 30.53 23.93 1.68
C LEU A 423 29.35 24.29 2.59
N LYS A 424 28.26 23.56 2.48
CA LYS A 424 27.01 23.91 3.18
C LYS A 424 27.22 24.02 4.69
N GLY A 425 26.75 25.13 5.28
CA GLY A 425 26.89 25.39 6.71
C GLY A 425 28.33 25.66 7.20
N ALA A 426 29.33 25.63 6.32
CA ALA A 426 30.71 25.78 6.69
C ALA A 426 31.37 27.00 5.98
N TYR A 427 32.27 26.77 5.09
CA TYR A 427 33.14 27.78 4.46
C TYR A 427 32.98 27.81 2.94
N ILE A 428 33.46 28.89 2.34
CA ILE A 428 33.74 28.93 0.90
C ILE A 428 35.14 28.42 0.70
N VAL A 429 35.33 27.50 -0.25
CA VAL A 429 36.60 26.90 -0.59
C VAL A 429 36.92 27.11 -2.06
N LYS A 430 38.19 27.28 -2.38
CA LYS A 430 38.71 27.35 -3.76
C LYS A 430 39.51 26.09 -4.04
N CYS A 431 39.17 25.37 -5.10
CA CYS A 431 39.96 24.20 -5.53
C CYS A 431 41.29 24.65 -6.15
N THR A 432 42.38 24.07 -5.69
CA THR A 432 43.74 24.36 -6.16
C THR A 432 44.34 23.26 -7.03
N GLY A 433 43.72 22.07 -7.03
CA GLY A 433 44.17 20.95 -7.85
C GLY A 433 43.64 19.61 -7.38
N CYS A 434 44.13 18.54 -7.98
CA CYS A 434 43.76 17.18 -7.60
C CYS A 434 44.92 16.21 -7.82
N LYS A 435 44.86 15.06 -7.16
CA LYS A 435 45.74 13.91 -7.34
C LYS A 435 44.94 12.78 -8.00
N LYS A 436 45.58 12.07 -8.93
CA LYS A 436 45.01 10.91 -9.61
C LYS A 436 45.79 9.66 -9.26
N ASP A 437 45.08 8.54 -9.25
CA ASP A 437 45.69 7.21 -9.18
C ASP A 437 46.31 6.80 -10.53
N ALA A 438 46.88 5.59 -10.57
CA ALA A 438 47.55 5.06 -11.77
C ALA A 438 46.59 4.89 -12.98
N ASP A 439 45.28 4.75 -12.74
CA ASP A 439 44.25 4.59 -13.76
C ASP A 439 43.64 5.94 -14.19
N GLY A 440 44.16 7.05 -13.64
CA GLY A 440 43.68 8.40 -13.93
C GLY A 440 42.40 8.80 -13.18
N ARG A 441 41.96 8.01 -12.20
CA ARG A 441 40.79 8.30 -11.35
C ARG A 441 41.22 9.31 -10.27
N ILE A 442 40.34 10.26 -9.97
CA ILE A 442 40.57 11.25 -8.91
C ILE A 442 40.63 10.52 -7.54
N GLU A 443 41.77 10.64 -6.87
CA GLU A 443 42.05 10.08 -5.53
C GLU A 443 41.80 11.11 -4.43
N GLU A 444 42.35 12.31 -4.61
CA GLU A 444 42.23 13.44 -3.68
C GLU A 444 42.07 14.76 -4.43
N ILE A 445 41.35 15.69 -3.81
CA ILE A 445 41.18 17.06 -4.28
C ILE A 445 41.78 18.00 -3.26
N TYR A 446 42.45 19.03 -3.69
CA TYR A 446 43.07 20.04 -2.82
C TYR A 446 42.30 21.35 -2.91
N CYS A 447 42.00 21.94 -1.74
CA CYS A 447 41.30 23.22 -1.64
C CYS A 447 41.96 24.11 -0.59
N GLU A 448 41.76 25.41 -0.72
CA GLU A 448 42.01 26.39 0.31
C GLU A 448 40.67 27.00 0.77
N TYR A 449 40.46 27.14 2.09
CA TYR A 449 39.28 27.78 2.62
C TYR A 449 39.52 29.27 2.88
N ASP A 450 38.48 30.07 2.81
CA ASP A 450 38.49 31.46 3.24
C ASP A 450 38.00 31.54 4.71
N PRO A 451 38.88 31.87 5.67
CA PRO A 451 38.50 31.90 7.09
C PRO A 451 37.40 32.89 7.43
N GLU A 452 37.22 33.97 6.65
CA GLU A 452 36.18 34.98 6.87
C GLU A 452 34.82 34.58 6.30
N SER A 453 34.75 33.47 5.54
CA SER A 453 33.55 32.98 4.86
C SER A 453 32.73 32.00 5.67
N LYS A 454 33.02 31.77 6.96
CA LYS A 454 32.26 30.88 7.82
C LYS A 454 30.75 31.24 7.77
N SER A 455 29.89 30.25 7.66
CA SER A 455 28.44 30.44 7.65
C SER A 455 28.00 31.30 8.83
N GLY A 456 27.15 32.31 8.58
CA GLY A 456 26.73 33.29 9.58
C GLY A 456 27.68 34.52 9.74
N MET A 457 28.90 34.49 9.19
CA MET A 457 29.83 35.63 9.18
C MET A 457 29.56 36.53 7.96
N PRO A 458 29.89 37.83 8.03
CA PRO A 458 29.68 38.77 6.90
C PRO A 458 30.31 38.29 5.59
N GLY A 459 31.52 37.71 5.63
CA GLY A 459 32.19 37.16 4.45
C GLY A 459 31.46 35.99 3.76
N SER A 460 30.56 35.34 4.50
CA SER A 460 29.73 34.25 3.93
C SER A 460 28.66 34.75 2.97
N MET A 461 28.34 36.02 3.01
CA MET A 461 27.26 36.62 2.22
C MET A 461 27.63 36.83 0.75
N ARG A 462 28.92 36.68 0.38
CA ARG A 462 29.31 36.83 -1.01
C ARG A 462 28.71 35.74 -1.91
N LYS A 463 28.35 36.13 -3.11
CA LYS A 463 27.65 35.25 -4.07
C LYS A 463 28.63 34.25 -4.68
N VAL A 464 28.45 32.97 -4.39
CA VAL A 464 29.20 31.85 -4.98
C VAL A 464 28.22 30.92 -5.70
N LYS A 465 28.59 30.48 -6.89
CA LYS A 465 27.77 29.53 -7.65
C LYS A 465 28.10 28.10 -7.21
N GLY A 466 27.15 27.43 -6.61
CA GLY A 466 27.30 26.03 -6.17
C GLY A 466 27.51 25.91 -4.66
N THR A 467 26.70 25.06 -4.07
CA THR A 467 26.79 24.67 -2.67
C THR A 467 26.83 23.14 -2.64
N LEU A 468 27.83 22.59 -1.97
CA LEU A 468 28.08 21.16 -1.85
C LEU A 468 27.77 20.71 -0.42
N HIS A 469 27.19 19.52 -0.29
CA HIS A 469 27.17 18.80 0.98
C HIS A 469 28.49 18.04 1.16
N TRP A 470 28.84 17.76 2.38
CA TRP A 470 30.11 17.19 2.76
C TRP A 470 29.98 16.46 4.11
N VAL A 471 30.93 15.59 4.44
CA VAL A 471 31.11 15.02 5.78
C VAL A 471 32.59 15.04 6.15
N SER A 472 32.89 15.18 7.45
CA SER A 472 34.29 15.08 7.94
C SER A 472 34.82 13.67 7.74
N ALA A 473 35.99 13.55 7.09
CA ALA A 473 36.61 12.25 6.87
C ALA A 473 37.04 11.54 8.17
N ARG A 474 37.37 12.33 9.20
CA ARG A 474 37.77 11.83 10.52
C ARG A 474 36.59 11.37 11.38
N HIS A 475 35.43 11.95 11.20
CA HIS A 475 34.27 11.76 12.09
C HIS A 475 33.09 11.08 11.42
N CYS A 476 33.08 10.91 10.10
CA CYS A 476 31.99 10.23 9.39
C CYS A 476 31.90 8.76 9.80
N ILE A 477 30.72 8.21 9.60
CA ILE A 477 30.39 6.82 9.90
C ILE A 477 30.11 6.11 8.57
N ASP A 478 30.52 4.87 8.45
CA ASP A 478 30.19 4.02 7.32
C ASP A 478 28.75 3.52 7.47
N ALA A 479 28.00 3.55 6.38
CA ALA A 479 26.64 3.01 6.33
C ALA A 479 26.38 2.30 4.99
N GLU A 480 25.52 1.30 5.03
CA GLU A 480 24.94 0.71 3.84
C GLU A 480 23.78 1.58 3.36
N VAL A 481 23.74 1.89 2.08
CA VAL A 481 22.64 2.64 1.46
C VAL A 481 22.07 1.86 0.30
N ARG A 482 20.76 1.58 0.35
CA ARG A 482 20.02 0.86 -0.67
C ARG A 482 19.24 1.85 -1.53
N LEU A 483 19.66 1.98 -2.77
CA LEU A 483 19.06 2.86 -3.76
C LEU A 483 17.96 2.09 -4.51
N TYR A 484 16.76 2.11 -3.98
CA TYR A 484 15.60 1.47 -4.60
C TYR A 484 15.05 2.30 -5.74
N ASP A 485 14.63 1.61 -6.81
CA ASP A 485 13.89 2.16 -7.95
C ASP A 485 12.62 1.32 -8.17
N ARG A 486 11.89 1.57 -9.26
CA ARG A 486 10.70 0.83 -9.65
C ARG A 486 11.03 -0.63 -9.94
N LEU A 487 10.19 -1.55 -9.45
CA LEU A 487 10.38 -2.99 -9.66
C LEU A 487 10.19 -3.40 -11.13
N PHE A 488 9.27 -2.74 -11.85
CA PHE A 488 9.00 -3.01 -13.26
C PHE A 488 9.55 -1.90 -14.15
N ALA A 489 10.15 -2.30 -15.26
CA ALA A 489 10.70 -1.39 -16.28
C ALA A 489 9.68 -0.95 -17.32
N VAL A 490 8.51 -1.60 -17.37
CA VAL A 490 7.47 -1.43 -18.40
C VAL A 490 6.28 -0.68 -17.81
N GLU A 491 5.82 0.37 -18.51
CA GLU A 491 4.73 1.22 -18.06
C GLU A 491 3.43 0.44 -17.81
N ASN A 492 3.04 -0.43 -18.73
CA ASN A 492 1.81 -1.22 -18.66
C ASN A 492 2.05 -2.67 -18.18
N ALA A 493 2.90 -2.88 -17.18
CA ALA A 493 3.33 -4.20 -16.71
C ALA A 493 2.16 -5.15 -16.35
N SER A 494 1.03 -4.60 -15.91
CA SER A 494 -0.17 -5.39 -15.57
C SER A 494 -0.90 -5.95 -16.80
N GLU A 495 -0.79 -5.31 -17.95
CA GLU A 495 -1.55 -5.60 -19.19
C GLU A 495 -0.79 -6.50 -20.17
N VAL A 496 0.54 -6.59 -20.04
CA VAL A 496 1.38 -7.39 -20.94
C VAL A 496 1.09 -8.88 -20.72
N LYS A 497 0.62 -9.56 -21.77
CA LYS A 497 0.23 -10.98 -21.76
C LYS A 497 1.12 -11.87 -22.63
N ASP A 498 1.83 -11.28 -23.56
CA ASP A 498 2.62 -11.94 -24.63
C ASP A 498 4.12 -12.05 -24.31
N ARG A 499 4.56 -11.56 -23.15
CA ARG A 499 5.94 -11.60 -22.68
C ARG A 499 6.04 -12.34 -21.34
N ASP A 500 7.18 -12.96 -21.10
CA ASP A 500 7.47 -13.53 -19.79
C ASP A 500 7.47 -12.41 -18.72
N PHE A 501 6.82 -12.71 -17.62
CA PHE A 501 6.72 -11.80 -16.48
C PHE A 501 8.11 -11.33 -15.96
N HIS A 502 9.11 -12.20 -16.01
CA HIS A 502 10.48 -11.89 -15.61
C HIS A 502 11.15 -10.83 -16.51
N GLU A 503 10.79 -10.80 -17.79
CA GLU A 503 11.33 -9.80 -18.74
C GLU A 503 10.80 -8.38 -18.48
N LEU A 504 9.75 -8.25 -17.66
CA LEU A 504 9.16 -6.97 -17.30
C LEU A 504 9.84 -6.32 -16.09
N LEU A 505 10.66 -7.09 -15.36
CA LEU A 505 11.36 -6.59 -14.18
C LEU A 505 12.47 -5.61 -14.55
N ASN A 506 12.66 -4.61 -13.70
CA ASN A 506 13.79 -3.69 -13.80
C ASN A 506 15.02 -4.32 -13.14
N PRO A 507 16.06 -4.66 -13.91
CA PRO A 507 17.30 -5.24 -13.35
C PRO A 507 18.02 -4.29 -12.40
N ASP A 508 17.82 -2.98 -12.54
CA ASP A 508 18.43 -1.93 -11.70
C ASP A 508 17.47 -1.45 -10.60
N SER A 509 16.49 -2.27 -10.23
CA SER A 509 15.49 -1.91 -9.20
C SER A 509 16.08 -1.71 -7.80
N ILE A 510 17.29 -2.18 -7.57
CA ILE A 510 18.07 -1.96 -6.34
C ILE A 510 19.56 -1.84 -6.67
N LYS A 511 20.21 -0.84 -6.08
CA LYS A 511 21.68 -0.73 -6.04
C LYS A 511 22.11 -0.56 -4.58
N VAL A 512 22.99 -1.45 -4.12
CA VAL A 512 23.52 -1.40 -2.76
C VAL A 512 24.87 -0.67 -2.77
N VAL A 513 25.02 0.31 -1.88
CA VAL A 513 26.27 1.02 -1.60
C VAL A 513 26.69 0.67 -0.18
N GLU A 514 27.76 -0.10 -0.03
CA GLU A 514 28.17 -0.67 1.25
C GLU A 514 28.92 0.31 2.18
N HIS A 515 29.56 1.34 1.61
CA HIS A 515 30.46 2.25 2.34
C HIS A 515 30.15 3.73 2.07
N ALA A 516 28.88 4.10 2.13
CA ALA A 516 28.51 5.52 2.14
C ALA A 516 29.03 6.19 3.41
N LYS A 517 29.44 7.45 3.30
CA LYS A 517 29.96 8.24 4.42
C LYS A 517 28.84 9.16 4.93
N ILE A 518 28.42 8.95 6.15
CA ILE A 518 27.32 9.72 6.76
C ILE A 518 27.80 10.55 7.95
N GLU A 519 27.13 11.64 8.24
CA GLU A 519 27.43 12.46 9.41
C GLU A 519 27.14 11.76 10.74
N PRO A 520 27.87 12.06 11.83
CA PRO A 520 27.72 11.38 13.12
C PRO A 520 26.32 11.51 13.77
N PHE A 521 25.59 12.60 13.47
CA PHE A 521 24.22 12.81 13.97
C PHE A 521 23.31 11.62 13.69
N LEU A 522 23.48 10.93 12.58
CA LEU A 522 22.68 9.76 12.20
C LEU A 522 22.92 8.54 13.09
N ALA A 523 24.09 8.42 13.73
CA ALA A 523 24.36 7.29 14.63
C ALA A 523 23.39 7.22 15.83
N GLU A 524 22.97 8.38 16.32
CA GLU A 524 22.09 8.49 17.50
C GLU A 524 20.61 8.71 17.13
N ASN A 525 20.33 9.07 15.87
CA ASN A 525 19.00 9.49 15.45
C ASN A 525 18.36 8.61 14.37
N ALA A 526 19.07 7.56 13.91
CA ALA A 526 18.55 6.64 12.89
C ALA A 526 17.62 5.56 13.49
N GLU A 527 16.55 5.98 14.16
CA GLU A 527 15.56 5.08 14.71
C GLU A 527 14.58 4.59 13.59
N PRO A 528 14.04 3.37 13.71
CA PRO A 528 13.03 2.88 12.78
C PRO A 528 11.83 3.83 12.66
N GLY A 529 11.48 4.19 11.42
CA GLY A 529 10.40 5.15 11.14
C GLY A 529 10.86 6.61 11.08
N ALA A 530 12.11 6.92 11.34
CA ALA A 530 12.70 8.23 11.08
C ALA A 530 12.85 8.48 9.57
N HIS A 531 12.74 9.74 9.18
CA HIS A 531 12.87 10.17 7.79
C HIS A 531 13.94 11.24 7.67
N PHE A 532 14.86 11.04 6.73
CA PHE A 532 15.96 11.96 6.46
C PHE A 532 15.98 12.37 5.00
N GLN A 533 16.33 13.62 4.74
CA GLN A 533 16.77 14.03 3.43
C GLN A 533 18.30 14.00 3.41
N PHE A 534 18.89 13.06 2.67
CA PHE A 534 20.29 13.15 2.28
C PHE A 534 20.38 14.26 1.25
N GLN A 535 20.99 15.36 1.67
CA GLN A 535 20.94 16.63 0.94
C GLN A 535 21.37 16.46 -0.51
N ARG A 536 20.55 16.93 -1.45
CA ARG A 536 20.74 16.85 -2.91
C ARG A 536 20.64 15.43 -3.50
N ILE A 537 20.44 14.38 -2.69
CA ILE A 537 20.41 12.98 -3.13
C ILE A 537 18.99 12.42 -3.13
N GLY A 538 18.24 12.62 -2.05
CA GLY A 538 16.88 12.10 -1.92
C GLY A 538 16.47 11.90 -0.47
N TYR A 539 15.34 11.20 -0.29
CA TYR A 539 14.79 10.90 1.03
C TYR A 539 15.07 9.45 1.39
N PHE A 540 15.41 9.22 2.65
CA PHE A 540 15.85 7.94 3.17
C PHE A 540 15.24 7.65 4.53
N THR A 541 15.10 6.36 4.83
CA THR A 541 14.67 5.86 6.14
C THR A 541 15.61 4.73 6.59
N PRO A 542 15.90 4.57 7.88
CA PRO A 542 16.60 3.40 8.38
C PRO A 542 15.79 2.13 8.09
N ASP A 543 16.44 1.08 7.61
CA ASP A 543 15.75 -0.20 7.38
C ASP A 543 15.34 -0.84 8.71
N LYS A 544 14.06 -1.12 8.89
CA LYS A 544 13.52 -1.64 10.15
C LYS A 544 13.98 -3.06 10.52
N LYS A 545 14.48 -3.83 9.53
CA LYS A 545 14.95 -5.21 9.75
C LYS A 545 16.47 -5.30 9.87
N ASP A 546 17.16 -4.59 8.99
CA ASP A 546 18.58 -4.83 8.78
C ASP A 546 19.45 -3.74 9.41
N SER A 547 18.90 -2.57 9.74
CA SER A 547 19.66 -1.50 10.41
C SER A 547 19.82 -1.78 11.89
N THR A 548 21.08 -1.75 12.37
CA THR A 548 21.43 -1.83 13.79
C THR A 548 22.32 -0.65 14.16
N LYS A 549 22.63 -0.47 15.45
CA LYS A 549 23.55 0.59 15.91
C LYS A 549 24.97 0.39 15.40
N GLU A 550 25.37 -0.87 15.21
CA GLU A 550 26.69 -1.26 14.71
C GLU A 550 26.78 -1.26 13.18
N HIS A 551 25.64 -1.39 12.51
CA HIS A 551 25.55 -1.42 11.06
C HIS A 551 24.30 -0.70 10.59
N LEU A 552 24.45 0.58 10.27
CA LEU A 552 23.36 1.40 9.78
C LEU A 552 23.04 1.08 8.32
N VAL A 553 21.78 0.82 8.05
CA VAL A 553 21.24 0.53 6.71
C VAL A 553 20.12 1.51 6.40
N PHE A 554 20.24 2.24 5.29
CA PHE A 554 19.24 3.21 4.84
C PHE A 554 18.60 2.80 3.52
N ASN A 555 17.29 2.84 3.47
CA ASN A 555 16.51 2.63 2.25
C ASN A 555 16.15 3.97 1.62
N ARG A 556 16.43 4.14 0.33
CA ARG A 556 15.95 5.29 -0.42
C ARG A 556 14.43 5.18 -0.62
N THR A 557 13.69 6.12 -0.08
CA THR A 557 12.26 6.25 -0.28
C THR A 557 11.96 6.80 -1.67
N ILE A 558 12.54 7.98 -1.97
CA ILE A 558 12.36 8.69 -3.24
C ILE A 558 13.53 9.66 -3.49
N THR A 559 13.75 10.03 -4.74
CA THR A 559 14.73 11.04 -5.16
C THR A 559 14.17 12.46 -5.08
#